data_6074fadbecc0dac3b103c2a23ce4f0af
#
_entry.id   6074fadbecc0dac3b103c2a23ce4f0af
#
_cell.length_a   1.000
_cell.length_b   1.000
_cell.length_c   1.000
_cell.angle_alpha   90.00
_cell.angle_beta   90.00
_cell.angle_gamma   90.00
#
_symmetry.space_group_name_H-M   'P 1'
#
loop_
_entity.id
_entity.type
_entity.pdbx_description
1 polymer ?
#
loop_
_entity_poly.entity_id
_entity_poly.type
_entity_poly.pdbx_seq_one_letter_code
_entity_poly.pdbx_strand_id
1 'polypeptide(L)'
;MRIVDIIYSLPDMLMVILLSTVLKLTLTPVIEGTVFQSIGANIISLFIVFALLYWVGMARLIRGQILSIKNNEYVLAARCIGTKNGRILRRHILPNCLSVIIITTALQVPSAIFTESYLSFVGLGVAAPLT
;
A
#
# COMPACT_ATOMS: atom_id res chain seq x y z
N MET A 1 3.03 -14.61 4.59
CA MET A 1 4.23 -13.75 4.69
C MET A 1 5.34 -14.10 3.69
N ARG A 2 5.53 -15.36 3.32
CA ARG A 2 6.57 -15.71 2.30
C ARG A 2 6.38 -14.99 0.96
N ILE A 3 5.13 -14.85 0.47
CA ILE A 3 4.83 -14.13 -0.78
C ILE A 3 5.18 -12.65 -0.64
N VAL A 4 4.84 -12.02 0.49
CA VAL A 4 5.17 -10.63 0.80
C VAL A 4 6.70 -10.42 0.83
N ASP A 5 7.43 -11.37 1.40
CA ASP A 5 8.89 -11.30 1.49
C ASP A 5 9.56 -11.43 0.12
N ILE A 6 9.02 -12.27 -0.77
CA ILE A 6 9.50 -12.41 -2.16
C ILE A 6 9.29 -11.10 -2.93
N ILE A 7 8.10 -10.52 -2.85
CA ILE A 7 7.78 -9.25 -3.53
C ILE A 7 8.69 -8.13 -3.01
N TYR A 8 8.92 -8.07 -1.70
CA TYR A 8 9.73 -7.04 -1.07
C TYR A 8 11.25 -7.18 -1.33
N SER A 9 11.71 -8.34 -1.81
CA SER A 9 13.11 -8.54 -2.18
C SER A 9 13.49 -7.86 -3.50
N LEU A 10 12.51 -7.45 -4.29
CA LEU A 10 12.74 -6.73 -5.55
C LEU A 10 12.83 -5.22 -5.29
N PRO A 11 13.67 -4.48 -6.04
CA PRO A 11 13.74 -3.02 -5.92
C PRO A 11 12.40 -2.38 -6.26
N ASP A 12 11.83 -1.65 -5.31
CA ASP A 12 10.49 -1.05 -5.44
C ASP A 12 10.34 -0.20 -6.71
N MET A 13 11.34 0.61 -7.03
CA MET A 13 11.34 1.46 -8.23
C MET A 13 11.27 0.66 -9.53
N LEU A 14 12.01 -0.44 -9.63
CA LEU A 14 11.95 -1.31 -10.81
C LEU A 14 10.57 -1.94 -10.96
N MET A 15 9.98 -2.38 -9.86
CA MET A 15 8.64 -2.96 -9.86
C MET A 15 7.58 -1.94 -10.27
N VAL A 16 7.67 -0.70 -9.78
CA VAL A 16 6.76 0.38 -10.18
C VAL A 16 6.87 0.65 -11.67
N ILE A 17 8.08 0.80 -12.20
CA ILE A 17 8.31 1.06 -13.63
C ILE A 17 7.78 -0.07 -14.50
N LEU A 18 8.15 -1.31 -14.21
CA LEU A 18 7.75 -2.47 -15.00
C LEU A 18 6.23 -2.68 -14.96
N LEU A 19 5.64 -2.68 -13.75
CA LEU A 19 4.20 -2.89 -13.62
C LEU A 19 3.38 -1.76 -14.25
N SER A 20 3.78 -0.52 -14.06
CA SER A 20 3.07 0.62 -14.64
C SER A 20 3.10 0.58 -16.16
N THR A 21 4.24 0.24 -16.76
CA THR A 21 4.39 0.12 -18.22
C THR A 21 3.54 -1.01 -18.78
N VAL A 22 3.59 -2.18 -18.17
CA VAL A 22 2.79 -3.36 -18.60
C VAL A 22 1.29 -3.07 -18.46
N LEU A 23 0.87 -2.54 -17.30
CA LEU A 23 -0.53 -2.20 -17.06
C LEU A 23 -1.03 -1.11 -18.00
N LYS A 24 -0.23 -0.09 -18.28
CA LYS A 24 -0.58 0.94 -19.26
C LYS A 24 -0.87 0.33 -20.64
N LEU A 25 0.02 -0.52 -21.13
CA LEU A 25 -0.14 -1.17 -22.43
C LEU A 25 -1.37 -2.07 -22.50
N THR A 26 -1.69 -2.77 -21.41
CA THR A 26 -2.85 -3.68 -21.36
C THR A 26 -4.17 -2.94 -21.12
N LEU A 27 -4.16 -1.84 -20.36
CA LEU A 27 -5.37 -1.09 -20.02
C LEU A 27 -5.79 -0.11 -21.11
N THR A 28 -4.86 0.42 -21.91
CA THR A 28 -5.18 1.39 -22.97
C THR A 28 -6.32 0.89 -23.88
N PRO A 29 -6.26 -0.31 -24.48
CA PRO A 29 -7.32 -0.79 -25.37
C PRO A 29 -8.62 -1.13 -24.62
N VAL A 30 -8.57 -1.39 -23.32
CA VAL A 30 -9.74 -1.74 -22.51
C VAL A 30 -10.51 -0.49 -22.06
N ILE A 31 -9.80 0.63 -21.88
CA ILE A 31 -10.37 1.89 -21.37
C ILE A 31 -10.95 2.72 -22.52
N GLU A 32 -10.49 2.52 -23.75
CA GLU A 32 -11.03 3.19 -24.95
C GLU A 32 -12.53 2.95 -25.05
N GLY A 33 -13.31 4.04 -25.08
CA GLY A 33 -14.78 3.99 -25.15
C GLY A 33 -15.49 3.86 -23.80
N THR A 34 -14.79 3.86 -22.68
CA THR A 34 -15.38 3.86 -21.34
C THR A 34 -15.29 5.24 -20.66
N VAL A 35 -16.08 5.44 -19.58
CA VAL A 35 -16.01 6.66 -18.74
C VAL A 35 -14.60 6.89 -18.15
N PHE A 36 -13.78 5.87 -18.08
CA PHE A 36 -12.41 5.95 -17.55
C PHE A 36 -11.41 6.53 -18.57
N GLN A 37 -11.80 6.70 -19.81
CA GLN A 37 -10.95 7.32 -20.82
C GLN A 37 -10.53 8.75 -20.48
N SER A 38 -11.43 9.50 -19.80
CA SER A 38 -11.15 10.86 -19.34
C SER A 38 -10.07 10.95 -18.24
N ILE A 39 -9.90 9.89 -17.46
CA ILE A 39 -8.89 9.80 -16.40
C ILE A 39 -7.51 9.42 -16.98
N GLY A 40 -7.51 8.68 -18.08
CA GLY A 40 -6.31 8.20 -18.75
C GLY A 40 -5.73 6.91 -18.16
N ALA A 41 -5.27 6.04 -19.05
CA ALA A 41 -4.67 4.75 -18.67
C ALA A 41 -3.45 4.88 -17.77
N ASN A 42 -2.71 5.99 -17.87
CA ASN A 42 -1.52 6.27 -17.05
C ASN A 42 -1.88 6.39 -15.56
N ILE A 43 -2.89 7.21 -15.24
CA ILE A 43 -3.30 7.44 -13.84
C ILE A 43 -3.85 6.15 -13.25
N ILE A 44 -4.71 5.46 -13.98
CA ILE A 44 -5.33 4.20 -13.51
C ILE A 44 -4.25 3.14 -13.26
N SER A 45 -3.29 2.97 -14.18
CA SER A 45 -2.19 2.02 -13.99
C SER A 45 -1.34 2.34 -12.78
N LEU A 46 -1.00 3.62 -12.55
CA LEU A 46 -0.25 4.04 -11.36
C LEU A 46 -1.01 3.77 -10.06
N PHE A 47 -2.30 4.06 -10.00
CA PHE A 47 -3.11 3.75 -8.81
C PHE A 47 -3.15 2.26 -8.51
N ILE A 48 -3.31 1.41 -9.53
CA ILE A 48 -3.30 -0.05 -9.35
C ILE A 48 -1.92 -0.51 -8.85
N VAL A 49 -0.84 -0.01 -9.43
CA VAL A 49 0.53 -0.37 -9.03
C VAL A 49 0.81 0.04 -7.59
N PHE A 50 0.46 1.27 -7.21
CA PHE A 50 0.63 1.74 -5.83
C PHE A 50 -0.21 0.92 -4.84
N ALA A 51 -1.46 0.61 -5.19
CA ALA A 51 -2.30 -0.25 -4.38
C ALA A 51 -1.69 -1.66 -4.19
N LEU A 52 -1.10 -2.23 -5.24
CA LEU A 52 -0.49 -3.55 -5.21
C LEU A 52 0.85 -3.59 -4.45
N LEU A 53 1.63 -2.51 -4.45
CA LEU A 53 2.96 -2.49 -3.83
C LEU A 53 2.95 -1.92 -2.41
N TYR A 54 2.22 -0.84 -2.16
CA TYR A 54 2.27 -0.16 -0.87
C TYR A 54 1.60 -0.93 0.28
N TRP A 55 0.61 -1.79 -0.02
CA TRP A 55 -0.01 -2.62 1.03
C TRP A 55 0.98 -3.60 1.65
N VAL A 56 2.00 -4.03 0.90
CA VAL A 56 3.00 -5.01 1.35
C VAL A 56 3.81 -4.45 2.52
N GLY A 57 4.31 -3.22 2.38
CA GLY A 57 5.04 -2.51 3.44
C GLY A 57 4.15 -2.27 4.67
N MET A 58 2.91 -1.83 4.45
CA MET A 58 1.94 -1.61 5.52
C MET A 58 1.60 -2.91 6.26
N ALA A 59 1.37 -4.01 5.54
CA ALA A 59 1.09 -5.32 6.14
C ALA A 59 2.24 -5.80 7.04
N ARG A 60 3.48 -5.61 6.61
CA ARG A 60 4.66 -5.96 7.40
C ARG A 60 4.78 -5.10 8.66
N LEU A 61 4.57 -3.79 8.53
CA LEU A 61 4.60 -2.86 9.65
C LEU A 61 3.54 -3.19 10.69
N ILE A 62 2.28 -3.39 10.27
CA ILE A 62 1.17 -3.74 11.16
C ILE A 62 1.45 -5.07 11.87
N ARG A 63 1.97 -6.07 11.16
CA ARG A 63 2.37 -7.33 11.78
C ARG A 63 3.43 -7.13 12.86
N GLY A 64 4.46 -6.33 12.60
CA GLY A 64 5.49 -6.00 13.58
C GLY A 64 4.91 -5.35 14.83
N GLN A 65 3.99 -4.39 14.65
CA GLN A 65 3.29 -3.74 15.75
C GLN A 65 2.44 -4.71 16.57
N ILE A 66 1.67 -5.59 15.92
CA ILE A 66 0.87 -6.61 16.61
C ILE A 66 1.76 -7.55 17.42
N LEU A 67 2.90 -7.97 16.87
CA LEU A 67 3.85 -8.84 17.56
C LEU A 67 4.49 -8.17 18.77
N SER A 68 4.75 -6.87 18.69
CA SER A 68 5.25 -6.09 19.82
C SER A 68 4.18 -5.92 20.91
N ILE A 69 2.96 -5.54 20.54
CA ILE A 69 1.88 -5.23 21.47
C ILE A 69 1.30 -6.48 22.15
N LYS A 70 1.29 -7.62 21.47
CA LYS A 70 0.66 -8.87 21.98
C LYS A 70 1.24 -9.36 23.31
N ASN A 71 2.46 -8.97 23.63
CA ASN A 71 3.17 -9.37 24.85
C ASN A 71 3.09 -8.30 25.96
N ASN A 72 2.41 -7.18 25.73
CA ASN A 72 2.24 -6.15 26.73
C ASN A 72 1.35 -6.65 27.89
N GLU A 73 1.61 -6.14 29.07
CA GLU A 73 0.97 -6.59 30.32
C GLU A 73 -0.55 -6.51 30.26
N TYR A 74 -1.13 -5.45 29.68
CA TYR A 74 -2.58 -5.30 29.57
C TYR A 74 -3.22 -6.34 28.62
N VAL A 75 -2.49 -6.83 27.62
CA VAL A 75 -2.95 -7.92 26.73
C VAL A 75 -2.87 -9.25 27.45
N LEU A 76 -1.80 -9.48 28.22
CA LEU A 76 -1.65 -10.67 29.03
C LEU A 76 -2.71 -10.73 30.15
N ALA A 77 -2.97 -9.61 30.82
CA ALA A 77 -4.06 -9.51 31.80
C ALA A 77 -5.43 -9.86 31.19
N ALA A 78 -5.73 -9.33 29.99
CA ALA A 78 -6.96 -9.66 29.28
C ALA A 78 -7.08 -11.15 28.93
N ARG A 79 -5.96 -11.82 28.65
CA ARG A 79 -5.93 -13.28 28.44
C ARG A 79 -6.18 -14.06 29.74
N CYS A 80 -5.57 -13.62 30.86
CA CYS A 80 -5.74 -14.27 32.17
C CYS A 80 -7.19 -14.29 32.63
N ILE A 81 -7.98 -13.26 32.32
CA ILE A 81 -9.42 -13.20 32.62
C ILE A 81 -10.30 -13.91 31.58
N GLY A 82 -9.71 -14.68 30.67
CA GLY A 82 -10.42 -15.52 29.70
C GLY A 82 -11.04 -14.77 28.51
N THR A 83 -10.57 -13.57 28.19
CA THR A 83 -11.07 -12.80 27.05
C THR A 83 -10.73 -13.50 25.72
N LYS A 84 -11.71 -13.64 24.84
CA LYS A 84 -11.53 -14.26 23.50
C LYS A 84 -10.53 -13.45 22.65
N ASN A 85 -9.68 -14.15 21.89
CA ASN A 85 -8.64 -13.54 21.04
C ASN A 85 -9.17 -12.45 20.10
N GLY A 86 -10.34 -12.64 19.48
CA GLY A 86 -10.94 -11.63 18.61
C GLY A 86 -11.32 -10.33 19.34
N ARG A 87 -11.74 -10.43 20.60
CA ARG A 87 -12.04 -9.25 21.44
C ARG A 87 -10.76 -8.54 21.87
N ILE A 88 -9.71 -9.31 22.20
CA ILE A 88 -8.39 -8.75 22.51
C ILE A 88 -7.84 -7.99 21.31
N LEU A 89 -7.92 -8.56 20.11
CA LEU A 89 -7.47 -7.92 18.88
C LEU A 89 -8.20 -6.59 18.65
N ARG A 90 -9.54 -6.61 18.68
CA ARG A 90 -10.36 -5.42 18.34
C ARG A 90 -10.33 -4.33 19.40
N ARG A 91 -10.25 -4.68 20.70
CA ARG A 91 -10.40 -3.74 21.81
C ARG A 91 -9.08 -3.29 22.42
N HIS A 92 -8.03 -4.08 22.28
CA HIS A 92 -6.74 -3.80 22.94
C HIS A 92 -5.60 -3.62 21.92
N ILE A 93 -5.48 -4.48 20.91
CA ILE A 93 -4.34 -4.42 19.98
C ILE A 93 -4.58 -3.39 18.89
N LEU A 94 -5.70 -3.49 18.18
CA LEU A 94 -6.00 -2.64 17.01
C LEU A 94 -6.01 -1.15 17.34
N PRO A 95 -6.65 -0.67 18.43
CA PRO A 95 -6.61 0.76 18.78
C PRO A 95 -5.19 1.29 19.05
N ASN A 96 -4.33 0.46 19.66
CA ASN A 96 -2.94 0.84 19.91
C ASN A 96 -2.07 0.84 18.65
N CYS A 97 -2.46 0.09 17.60
CA CYS A 97 -1.80 0.15 16.30
C CYS A 97 -2.24 1.34 15.46
N LEU A 98 -3.41 1.94 15.72
CA LEU A 98 -4.00 2.99 14.88
C LEU A 98 -3.09 4.20 14.73
N SER A 99 -2.42 4.65 15.79
CA SER A 99 -1.50 5.79 15.72
C SER A 99 -0.38 5.56 14.69
N VAL A 100 0.23 4.38 14.73
CA VAL A 100 1.31 4.03 13.79
C VAL A 100 0.76 3.89 12.36
N ILE A 101 -0.42 3.30 12.20
CA ILE A 101 -1.08 3.16 10.90
C ILE A 101 -1.37 4.55 10.30
N ILE A 102 -1.94 5.47 11.08
CA ILE A 102 -2.27 6.82 10.63
C ILE A 102 -1.02 7.58 10.21
N ILE A 103 0.03 7.57 11.05
CA ILE A 103 1.28 8.27 10.77
C ILE A 103 1.93 7.69 9.51
N THR A 104 2.02 6.37 9.40
CA THR A 104 2.63 5.72 8.22
C THR A 104 1.84 6.00 6.95
N THR A 105 0.52 5.95 7.02
CA THR A 105 -0.34 6.28 5.87
C THR A 105 -0.17 7.73 5.45
N ALA A 106 -0.12 8.67 6.41
CA ALA A 106 0.12 10.07 6.13
C ALA A 106 1.48 10.33 5.46
N LEU A 107 2.52 9.59 5.86
CA LEU A 107 3.85 9.70 5.23
C LEU A 107 3.93 9.03 3.86
N GLN A 108 3.06 8.06 3.57
CA GLN A 108 3.00 7.44 2.24
C GLN A 108 2.48 8.39 1.15
N VAL A 109 1.64 9.37 1.50
CA VAL A 109 1.10 10.32 0.52
C VAL A 109 2.23 11.17 -0.12
N PRO A 110 3.08 11.88 0.63
CA PRO A 110 4.23 12.57 0.04
C PRO A 110 5.18 11.65 -0.74
N SER A 111 5.41 10.44 -0.24
CA SER A 111 6.25 9.45 -0.91
C SER A 111 5.68 9.03 -2.27
N ALA A 112 4.37 8.83 -2.36
CA ALA A 112 3.69 8.51 -3.62
C ALA A 112 3.78 9.66 -4.63
N ILE A 113 3.57 10.90 -4.17
CA ILE A 113 3.69 12.10 -5.00
C ILE A 113 5.13 12.25 -5.53
N PHE A 114 6.12 12.03 -4.67
CA PHE A 114 7.53 12.07 -5.07
C PHE A 114 7.85 11.00 -6.12
N THR A 115 7.37 9.78 -5.92
CA THR A 115 7.56 8.67 -6.87
C THR A 115 6.90 8.97 -8.21
N GLU A 116 5.69 9.51 -8.21
CA GLU A 116 4.98 9.92 -9.44
C GLU A 116 5.74 11.03 -10.16
N SER A 117 6.17 12.07 -9.44
CA SER A 117 6.96 13.17 -10.00
C SER A 117 8.27 12.68 -10.63
N TYR A 118 8.95 11.75 -9.97
CA TYR A 118 10.16 11.12 -10.50
C TYR A 118 9.87 10.32 -11.79
N LEU A 119 8.80 9.51 -11.79
CA LEU A 119 8.39 8.76 -12.99
C LEU A 119 8.01 9.68 -14.14
N SER A 120 7.32 10.79 -13.86
CA SER A 120 6.99 11.82 -14.84
C SER A 120 8.23 12.48 -15.43
N PHE A 121 9.22 12.76 -14.58
CA PHE A 121 10.51 13.32 -15.02
C PHE A 121 11.26 12.36 -15.97
N VAL A 122 11.23 11.07 -15.70
CA VAL A 122 11.86 10.02 -16.54
C VAL A 122 11.01 9.72 -17.81
N GLY A 123 9.83 10.33 -17.95
CA GLY A 123 8.95 10.12 -19.10
C GLY A 123 8.03 8.89 -18.99
N LEU A 124 7.99 8.26 -17.82
CA LEU A 124 7.15 7.05 -17.55
C LEU A 124 5.93 7.36 -16.68
N GLY A 125 5.79 8.61 -16.24
CA GLY A 125 4.68 9.05 -15.41
C GLY A 125 3.44 9.47 -16.17
N VAL A 126 2.57 10.22 -15.50
CA VAL A 126 1.35 10.78 -16.08
C VAL A 126 1.74 11.86 -17.08
N ALA A 127 1.52 11.61 -18.36
CA ALA A 127 1.62 12.67 -19.35
C ALA A 127 0.49 13.69 -19.08
N ALA A 128 0.84 14.97 -18.99
CA ALA A 128 -0.15 16.02 -18.96
C ALA A 128 -1.08 15.89 -20.18
N PRO A 129 -2.39 16.09 -20.00
CA PRO A 129 -3.28 16.13 -21.16
C PRO A 129 -2.75 17.22 -22.08
N LEU A 130 -2.37 16.83 -23.28
CA LEU A 130 -2.08 17.79 -24.33
C LEU A 130 -3.42 18.50 -24.63
N THR A 131 -3.53 19.75 -24.16
CA THR A 131 -4.59 20.67 -24.56
C THR A 131 -4.47 21.01 -26.01
#